data_ff024c88b2891978438d9f0aaead29be
#
_entry.id   ff024c88b2891978438d9f0aaead29be
#
_cell.length_a   1.000
_cell.length_b   1.000
_cell.length_c   1.000
_cell.angle_alpha   90.00
_cell.angle_beta   90.00
_cell.angle_gamma   90.00
#
_symmetry.space_group_name_H-M   'P 1'
#
loop_
_entity.id
_entity.type
_entity.pdbx_description
1 polymer ?
#
loop_
_entity_poly.entity_id
_entity_poly.type
_entity_poly.pdbx_seq_one_letter_code
_entity_poly.pdbx_strand_id
1 'polypeptide(L)'
;MSEIILDTETTGLSVKDGHRILEIACVETENLIPTKRVFYKLINPEREISADASRIHGYTYEILKNKEKFADIAKEFKDFIADKKLIIHNAPFDISFINSELTRLNLEKINIKKNVIDSLEIARSKFPGSSNSLDNLCKKFNIDLSKRTKHNALLDCELLRQVYINLVGEKEPSLQFKHCLLYTSDAADEGLGVDLGGRRI
;
A
#
# COMPACT_ATOMS: atom_id res chain seq x y z
N MET A 1 8.22 -2.11 14.32
CA MET A 1 9.22 -1.55 13.38
C MET A 1 8.51 -0.48 12.58
N SER A 2 9.12 0.70 12.40
CA SER A 2 8.46 1.81 11.68
C SER A 2 8.90 1.76 10.21
N GLU A 3 7.94 1.76 9.30
CA GLU A 3 8.12 1.78 7.85
C GLU A 3 7.41 3.00 7.25
N ILE A 4 7.75 3.31 6.01
CA ILE A 4 7.09 4.36 5.23
C ILE A 4 6.57 3.75 3.93
N ILE A 5 5.28 3.89 3.70
CA ILE A 5 4.69 3.65 2.39
C ILE A 5 4.89 4.92 1.56
N LEU A 6 5.49 4.79 0.38
CA LEU A 6 5.82 5.93 -0.48
C LEU A 6 5.31 5.71 -1.90
N ASP A 7 4.81 6.77 -2.49
CA ASP A 7 4.41 6.83 -3.89
C ASP A 7 4.66 8.24 -4.46
N THR A 8 4.88 8.34 -5.79
CA THR A 8 5.12 9.61 -6.48
C THR A 8 4.35 9.70 -7.79
N GLU A 9 3.88 10.92 -8.11
CA GLU A 9 3.43 11.27 -9.46
C GLU A 9 4.49 12.13 -10.15
N THR A 10 4.61 11.96 -11.46
CA THR A 10 5.68 12.57 -12.24
C THR A 10 5.18 13.22 -13.54
N THR A 11 5.97 14.10 -14.11
CA THR A 11 5.63 14.76 -15.41
C THR A 11 5.72 13.83 -16.61
N GLY A 12 6.18 12.58 -16.43
CA GLY A 12 6.34 11.57 -17.47
C GLY A 12 7.17 10.39 -16.97
N LEU A 13 7.54 9.48 -17.86
CA LEU A 13 8.01 8.14 -17.48
C LEU A 13 9.53 8.01 -17.24
N SER A 14 10.36 8.96 -17.70
CA SER A 14 11.81 8.79 -17.71
C SER A 14 12.57 10.01 -17.19
N VAL A 15 13.40 9.79 -16.19
CA VAL A 15 14.35 10.80 -15.67
C VAL A 15 15.33 11.25 -16.77
N LYS A 16 15.68 10.35 -17.71
CA LYS A 16 16.62 10.66 -18.80
C LYS A 16 16.04 11.72 -19.76
N ASP A 17 14.73 11.76 -19.90
CA ASP A 17 14.01 12.75 -20.69
C ASP A 17 13.74 14.05 -19.91
N GLY A 18 14.38 14.17 -18.75
CA GLY A 18 14.29 15.32 -17.87
C GLY A 18 12.95 15.41 -17.10
N HIS A 19 12.15 14.36 -17.06
CA HIS A 19 10.92 14.37 -16.27
C HIS A 19 11.21 14.53 -14.77
N ARG A 20 10.27 15.12 -14.06
CA ARG A 20 10.40 15.57 -12.67
C ARG A 20 9.24 15.06 -11.82
N ILE A 21 9.44 15.01 -10.50
CA ILE A 21 8.36 14.75 -9.52
C ILE A 21 7.41 15.96 -9.45
N LEU A 22 6.13 15.70 -9.36
CA LEU A 22 5.09 16.73 -9.18
C LEU A 22 4.18 16.47 -7.97
N GLU A 23 4.16 15.25 -7.45
CA GLU A 23 3.48 14.89 -6.21
C GLU A 23 4.30 13.82 -5.49
N ILE A 24 4.39 13.91 -4.17
CA ILE A 24 5.02 12.90 -3.33
C ILE A 24 4.19 12.69 -2.07
N ALA A 25 3.95 11.45 -1.74
CA ALA A 25 3.30 11.04 -0.50
C ALA A 25 4.13 10.00 0.24
N CYS A 26 4.22 10.18 1.56
CA CYS A 26 4.83 9.23 2.46
C CYS A 26 3.91 9.06 3.68
N VAL A 27 3.45 7.85 3.92
CA VAL A 27 2.63 7.50 5.08
C VAL A 27 3.45 6.64 6.03
N GLU A 28 3.70 7.14 7.23
CA GLU A 28 4.41 6.37 8.25
C GLU A 28 3.48 5.32 8.85
N THR A 29 4.03 4.12 9.02
CA THR A 29 3.34 3.00 9.65
C THR A 29 4.18 2.40 10.78
N GLU A 30 3.52 1.83 11.77
CA GLU A 30 4.12 0.96 12.78
C GLU A 30 3.46 -0.42 12.68
N ASN A 31 4.25 -1.43 12.33
CA ASN A 31 3.74 -2.78 12.04
C ASN A 31 2.57 -2.74 11.03
N LEU A 32 2.73 -1.95 9.96
CA LEU A 32 1.77 -1.71 8.87
C LEU A 32 0.45 -1.01 9.32
N ILE A 33 0.36 -0.54 10.56
CA ILE A 33 -0.75 0.31 11.02
C ILE A 33 -0.34 1.77 10.80
N PRO A 34 -1.16 2.58 10.07
CA PRO A 34 -0.82 3.98 9.83
C PRO A 34 -0.70 4.75 11.12
N THR A 35 0.35 5.55 11.24
CA THR A 35 0.47 6.57 12.30
C THR A 35 -0.25 7.86 11.85
N LYS A 36 -0.21 8.91 12.68
CA LYS A 36 -0.71 10.24 12.28
C LYS A 36 0.31 11.03 11.44
N ARG A 37 1.52 10.48 11.24
CA ARG A 37 2.59 11.17 10.51
C ARG A 37 2.48 10.89 9.03
N VAL A 38 2.24 11.94 8.26
CA VAL A 38 2.15 11.90 6.80
C VAL A 38 2.99 13.06 6.26
N PHE A 39 3.80 12.78 5.26
CA PHE A 39 4.44 13.80 4.42
C PHE A 39 3.73 13.78 3.06
N TYR A 40 3.14 14.90 2.69
CA TYR A 40 2.42 15.04 1.43
C TYR A 40 2.68 16.41 0.83
N LYS A 41 3.17 16.44 -0.40
CA LYS A 41 3.46 17.68 -1.12
C LYS A 41 3.07 17.60 -2.59
N LEU A 42 2.40 18.64 -3.05
CA LEU A 42 2.32 18.97 -4.48
C LEU A 42 3.52 19.88 -4.81
N ILE A 43 4.22 19.57 -5.88
CA ILE A 43 5.54 20.14 -6.19
C ILE A 43 5.46 20.85 -7.55
N ASN A 44 6.05 22.04 -7.63
CA ASN A 44 6.30 22.68 -8.91
C ASN A 44 7.43 21.91 -9.64
N PRO A 45 7.12 21.22 -10.74
CA PRO A 45 8.13 20.42 -11.45
C PRO A 45 9.06 21.30 -12.33
N GLU A 46 8.85 22.61 -12.39
CA GLU A 46 9.62 23.57 -13.20
C GLU A 46 9.67 23.21 -14.70
N ARG A 47 8.68 22.49 -15.16
CA ARG A 47 8.53 22.08 -16.57
C ARG A 47 7.09 21.70 -16.89
N GLU A 48 6.78 21.64 -18.17
CA GLU A 48 5.50 21.17 -18.68
C GLU A 48 5.29 19.67 -18.36
N ILE A 49 4.04 19.32 -18.15
CA ILE A 49 3.60 17.96 -17.86
C ILE A 49 3.16 17.31 -19.18
N SER A 50 3.60 16.08 -19.43
CA SER A 50 3.16 15.39 -20.64
C SER A 50 1.64 15.15 -20.62
N ALA A 51 1.02 15.18 -21.81
CA ALA A 51 -0.43 14.97 -21.93
C ALA A 51 -0.85 13.60 -21.37
N ASP A 52 0.00 12.58 -21.53
CA ASP A 52 -0.25 11.24 -21.01
C ASP A 52 -0.24 11.21 -19.47
N ALA A 53 0.74 11.84 -18.84
CA ALA A 53 0.80 11.95 -17.41
C ALA A 53 -0.39 12.74 -16.84
N SER A 54 -0.73 13.89 -17.46
CA SER A 54 -1.91 14.68 -17.07
C SER A 54 -3.22 13.90 -17.15
N ARG A 55 -3.36 12.98 -18.11
CA ARG A 55 -4.55 12.11 -18.20
C ARG A 55 -4.64 11.14 -17.02
N ILE A 56 -3.51 10.67 -16.52
CA ILE A 56 -3.43 9.69 -15.44
C ILE A 56 -3.75 10.35 -14.09
N HIS A 57 -3.02 11.38 -13.69
CA HIS A 57 -3.15 12.00 -12.36
C HIS A 57 -3.98 13.30 -12.35
N GLY A 58 -4.24 13.92 -13.51
CA GLY A 58 -5.11 15.10 -13.63
C GLY A 58 -4.45 16.45 -13.33
N TYR A 59 -3.17 16.48 -12.99
CA TYR A 59 -2.45 17.74 -12.75
C TYR A 59 -2.02 18.38 -14.07
N THR A 60 -2.01 19.74 -14.05
CA THR A 60 -1.47 20.57 -15.10
C THR A 60 -0.40 21.50 -14.53
N TYR A 61 0.48 22.02 -15.39
CA TYR A 61 1.51 22.96 -14.91
C TYR A 61 0.89 24.21 -14.23
N GLU A 62 -0.24 24.69 -14.74
CA GLU A 62 -0.96 25.84 -14.17
C GLU A 62 -1.36 25.63 -12.70
N ILE A 63 -1.72 24.40 -12.32
CA ILE A 63 -2.08 24.06 -10.94
C ILE A 63 -0.83 24.04 -10.04
N LEU A 64 0.32 23.66 -10.59
CA LEU A 64 1.53 23.37 -9.82
C LEU A 64 2.58 24.50 -9.85
N LYS A 65 2.52 25.44 -10.80
CA LYS A 65 3.55 26.49 -10.99
C LYS A 65 3.83 27.35 -9.76
N ASN A 66 2.86 27.50 -8.85
CA ASN A 66 2.99 28.28 -7.62
C ASN A 66 3.22 27.41 -6.36
N LYS A 67 3.47 26.11 -6.52
CA LYS A 67 3.80 25.21 -5.42
C LYS A 67 5.29 25.29 -5.08
N GLU A 68 5.66 24.77 -3.91
CA GLU A 68 7.06 24.61 -3.52
C GLU A 68 7.81 23.75 -4.54
N LYS A 69 9.08 24.04 -4.77
CA LYS A 69 9.96 23.19 -5.58
C LYS A 69 10.48 22.02 -4.74
N PHE A 70 11.00 20.99 -5.39
CA PHE A 70 11.60 19.87 -4.64
C PHE A 70 12.75 20.36 -3.73
N ALA A 71 13.51 21.37 -4.17
CA ALA A 71 14.58 21.96 -3.37
C ALA A 71 14.10 22.52 -2.03
N ASP A 72 12.91 23.10 -1.99
CA ASP A 72 12.35 23.73 -0.78
C ASP A 72 11.93 22.69 0.27
N ILE A 73 11.52 21.50 -0.19
CA ILE A 73 11.02 20.43 0.67
C ILE A 73 12.02 19.30 0.93
N ALA A 74 13.16 19.29 0.22
CA ALA A 74 14.09 18.16 0.22
C ALA A 74 14.60 17.81 1.63
N LYS A 75 14.87 18.82 2.47
CA LYS A 75 15.31 18.59 3.85
C LYS A 75 14.20 17.96 4.68
N GLU A 76 13.00 18.52 4.65
CA GLU A 76 11.84 17.98 5.37
C GLU A 76 11.55 16.52 4.94
N PHE A 77 11.63 16.24 3.62
CA PHE A 77 11.49 14.90 3.08
C PHE A 77 12.55 13.93 3.64
N LYS A 78 13.84 14.31 3.59
CA LYS A 78 14.94 13.49 4.12
C LYS A 78 14.80 13.23 5.61
N ASP A 79 14.42 14.24 6.39
CA ASP A 79 14.21 14.12 7.83
C ASP A 79 12.99 13.20 8.13
N PHE A 80 11.95 13.23 7.29
CA PHE A 80 10.77 12.39 7.44
C PHE A 80 11.08 10.90 7.21
N ILE A 81 11.77 10.59 6.11
CA ILE A 81 12.11 9.19 5.78
C ILE A 81 13.23 8.65 6.68
N ALA A 82 14.18 9.49 7.05
CA ALA A 82 15.35 9.13 7.88
C ALA A 82 15.95 7.75 7.50
N ASP A 83 16.16 6.87 8.47
CA ASP A 83 16.70 5.52 8.27
C ASP A 83 15.61 4.43 8.15
N LYS A 84 14.33 4.84 7.97
CA LYS A 84 13.21 3.90 7.90
C LYS A 84 13.20 3.11 6.60
N LYS A 85 12.57 1.95 6.63
CA LYS A 85 12.31 1.17 5.41
C LYS A 85 11.21 1.84 4.60
N LEU A 86 11.45 1.98 3.30
CA LEU A 86 10.50 2.49 2.32
C LEU A 86 9.85 1.31 1.60
N ILE A 87 8.54 1.24 1.62
CA ILE A 87 7.74 0.26 0.88
C ILE A 87 7.15 0.98 -0.33
N ILE A 88 7.49 0.52 -1.52
CA ILE A 88 7.15 1.18 -2.79
C ILE A 88 6.69 0.10 -3.78
N HIS A 89 5.78 0.43 -4.70
CA HIS A 89 5.35 -0.47 -5.76
C HIS A 89 6.03 -0.11 -7.08
N ASN A 90 6.94 -0.97 -7.58
CA ASN A 90 7.87 -0.67 -8.66
C ASN A 90 8.92 0.37 -8.24
N ALA A 91 9.56 0.10 -7.12
CA ALA A 91 10.51 1.00 -6.47
C ALA A 91 11.60 1.60 -7.38
N PRO A 92 12.14 0.92 -8.41
CA PRO A 92 13.11 1.52 -9.31
C PRO A 92 12.61 2.79 -9.99
N PHE A 93 11.31 2.88 -10.27
CA PHE A 93 10.70 4.06 -10.88
C PHE A 93 10.80 5.26 -9.93
N ASP A 94 10.16 5.21 -8.77
CA ASP A 94 10.11 6.32 -7.81
C ASP A 94 11.49 6.72 -7.31
N ILE A 95 12.31 5.74 -6.95
CA ILE A 95 13.66 6.00 -6.45
C ILE A 95 14.56 6.63 -7.52
N SER A 96 14.37 6.32 -8.81
CA SER A 96 15.11 6.99 -9.87
C SER A 96 14.81 8.49 -9.93
N PHE A 97 13.55 8.87 -9.79
CA PHE A 97 13.11 10.27 -9.75
C PHE A 97 13.58 10.98 -8.49
N ILE A 98 13.36 10.39 -7.32
CA ILE A 98 13.82 10.95 -6.04
C ILE A 98 15.33 11.15 -6.05
N ASN A 99 16.10 10.15 -6.48
CA ASN A 99 17.55 10.24 -6.54
C ASN A 99 18.04 11.25 -7.58
N SER A 100 17.28 11.47 -8.66
CA SER A 100 17.59 12.54 -9.61
C SER A 100 17.43 13.92 -8.97
N GLU A 101 16.34 14.14 -8.25
CA GLU A 101 16.11 15.40 -7.52
C GLU A 101 17.17 15.63 -6.44
N LEU A 102 17.47 14.61 -5.63
CA LEU A 102 18.52 14.69 -4.61
C LEU A 102 19.90 14.98 -5.23
N THR A 103 20.21 14.38 -6.38
CA THR A 103 21.48 14.64 -7.10
C THR A 103 21.60 16.08 -7.55
N ARG A 104 20.51 16.69 -8.04
CA ARG A 104 20.47 18.12 -8.44
C ARG A 104 20.83 19.06 -7.28
N LEU A 105 20.53 18.62 -6.05
CA LEU A 105 20.77 19.36 -4.83
C LEU A 105 22.09 18.98 -4.11
N ASN A 106 22.89 18.11 -4.70
CA ASN A 106 24.09 17.52 -4.09
C ASN A 106 23.83 16.83 -2.75
N LEU A 107 22.62 16.24 -2.60
CA LEU A 107 22.23 15.47 -1.42
C LEU A 107 22.48 13.98 -1.62
N GLU A 108 22.67 13.26 -0.51
CA GLU A 108 22.87 11.80 -0.52
C GLU A 108 21.64 11.07 -1.08
N LYS A 109 21.91 10.15 -2.00
CA LYS A 109 20.90 9.30 -2.64
C LYS A 109 20.36 8.23 -1.69
N ILE A 110 19.12 7.83 -1.93
CA ILE A 110 18.52 6.67 -1.26
C ILE A 110 19.14 5.39 -1.83
N ASN A 111 19.60 4.51 -0.96
CA ASN A 111 20.14 3.21 -1.34
C ASN A 111 19.00 2.19 -1.42
N ILE A 112 18.65 1.78 -2.65
CA ILE A 112 17.55 0.82 -2.89
C ILE A 112 17.79 -0.48 -2.11
N LYS A 113 18.98 -1.06 -2.19
CA LYS A 113 19.25 -2.38 -1.57
C LYS A 113 19.17 -2.35 -0.05
N LYS A 114 19.50 -1.22 0.57
CA LYS A 114 19.53 -1.09 2.03
C LYS A 114 18.18 -0.66 2.61
N ASN A 115 17.50 0.27 1.95
CA ASN A 115 16.40 1.01 2.55
C ASN A 115 15.03 0.75 1.92
N VAL A 116 14.96 0.03 0.78
CA VAL A 116 13.72 -0.08 0.00
C VAL A 116 13.23 -1.52 -0.07
N ILE A 117 11.93 -1.69 0.03
CA ILE A 117 11.21 -2.94 -0.23
C ILE A 117 10.33 -2.68 -1.45
N ASP A 118 10.56 -3.44 -2.53
CA ASP A 118 9.73 -3.38 -3.73
C ASP A 118 8.59 -4.40 -3.64
N SER A 119 7.38 -3.91 -3.44
CA SER A 119 6.19 -4.76 -3.37
C SER A 119 5.84 -5.44 -4.70
N LEU A 120 6.27 -4.87 -5.85
CA LEU A 120 6.09 -5.49 -7.16
C LEU A 120 6.97 -6.75 -7.31
N GLU A 121 8.20 -6.75 -6.81
CA GLU A 121 9.05 -7.94 -6.81
C GLU A 121 8.44 -9.06 -5.97
N ILE A 122 7.89 -8.73 -4.79
CA ILE A 122 7.19 -9.69 -3.94
C ILE A 122 5.95 -10.24 -4.66
N ALA A 123 5.17 -9.37 -5.30
CA ALA A 123 3.97 -9.78 -6.04
C ALA A 123 4.33 -10.70 -7.23
N ARG A 124 5.38 -10.38 -7.98
CA ARG A 124 5.85 -11.20 -9.11
C ARG A 124 6.31 -12.59 -8.65
N SER A 125 6.95 -12.67 -7.50
CA SER A 125 7.36 -13.95 -6.91
C SER A 125 6.15 -14.79 -6.47
N LYS A 126 5.11 -14.15 -5.90
CA LYS A 126 3.89 -14.86 -5.45
C LYS A 126 2.93 -15.21 -6.59
N PHE A 127 2.87 -14.39 -7.62
CA PHE A 127 1.92 -14.51 -8.73
C PHE A 127 2.63 -14.43 -10.09
N PRO A 128 3.51 -15.39 -10.40
CA PRO A 128 4.23 -15.41 -11.68
C PRO A 128 3.25 -15.50 -12.85
N GLY A 129 3.54 -14.77 -13.93
CA GLY A 129 2.71 -14.75 -15.14
C GLY A 129 1.43 -13.92 -15.05
N SER A 130 1.11 -13.36 -13.87
CA SER A 130 -0.04 -12.46 -13.70
C SER A 130 0.37 -11.01 -13.87
N SER A 131 -0.59 -10.15 -14.25
CA SER A 131 -0.40 -8.70 -14.13
C SER A 131 -0.41 -8.31 -12.65
N ASN A 132 0.69 -7.72 -12.20
CA ASN A 132 0.93 -7.33 -10.81
C ASN A 132 0.95 -5.80 -10.62
N SER A 133 0.22 -5.04 -11.46
CA SER A 133 -0.02 -3.62 -11.19
C SER A 133 -0.80 -3.42 -9.89
N LEU A 134 -0.67 -2.25 -9.27
CA LEU A 134 -1.38 -1.93 -8.03
C LEU A 134 -2.89 -2.17 -8.16
N ASP A 135 -3.51 -1.73 -9.27
CA ASP A 135 -4.93 -1.96 -9.57
C ASP A 135 -5.30 -3.44 -9.64
N ASN A 136 -4.46 -4.24 -10.31
CA ASN A 136 -4.75 -5.67 -10.45
C ASN A 136 -4.57 -6.41 -9.13
N LEU A 137 -3.62 -5.99 -8.29
CA LEU A 137 -3.46 -6.53 -6.95
C LEU A 137 -4.62 -6.11 -6.04
N CYS A 138 -5.08 -4.86 -6.12
CA CYS A 138 -6.27 -4.41 -5.39
C CYS A 138 -7.49 -5.27 -5.77
N LYS A 139 -7.74 -5.48 -7.06
CA LYS A 139 -8.83 -6.37 -7.53
C LYS A 139 -8.66 -7.80 -7.02
N LYS A 140 -7.44 -8.34 -7.08
CA LYS A 140 -7.12 -9.70 -6.61
C LYS A 140 -7.39 -9.89 -5.12
N PHE A 141 -7.14 -8.85 -4.31
CA PHE A 141 -7.34 -8.87 -2.86
C PHE A 141 -8.69 -8.28 -2.41
N ASN A 142 -9.59 -7.96 -3.35
CA ASN A 142 -10.89 -7.33 -3.08
C ASN A 142 -10.78 -6.01 -2.30
N ILE A 143 -9.76 -5.21 -2.60
CA ILE A 143 -9.57 -3.87 -2.06
C ILE A 143 -10.40 -2.89 -2.89
N ASP A 144 -11.16 -2.03 -2.21
CA ASP A 144 -12.07 -1.08 -2.84
C ASP A 144 -11.29 0.02 -3.59
N LEU A 145 -11.56 0.15 -4.89
CA LEU A 145 -10.99 1.17 -5.78
C LEU A 145 -11.99 2.29 -6.10
N SER A 146 -13.16 2.32 -5.51
CA SER A 146 -14.24 3.28 -5.87
C SER A 146 -13.83 4.74 -5.73
N LYS A 147 -12.93 5.03 -4.82
CA LYS A 147 -12.38 6.37 -4.57
C LYS A 147 -11.26 6.77 -5.53
N ARG A 148 -10.71 5.83 -6.30
CA ARG A 148 -9.57 6.06 -7.21
C ARG A 148 -10.03 6.39 -8.61
N THR A 149 -10.56 7.58 -8.79
CA THR A 149 -10.98 8.10 -10.12
C THR A 149 -9.78 8.52 -10.97
N LYS A 150 -8.70 8.95 -10.33
CA LYS A 150 -7.39 9.28 -10.91
C LYS A 150 -6.29 8.84 -9.97
N HIS A 151 -5.07 8.71 -10.49
CA HIS A 151 -3.90 8.44 -9.67
C HIS A 151 -3.63 9.65 -8.76
N ASN A 152 -3.34 9.35 -7.50
CA ASN A 152 -2.98 10.32 -6.48
C ASN A 152 -2.06 9.63 -5.48
N ALA A 153 -0.88 10.17 -5.26
CA ALA A 153 0.15 9.52 -4.47
C ALA A 153 -0.29 9.17 -3.05
N LEU A 154 -1.11 10.00 -2.40
CA LEU A 154 -1.57 9.71 -1.05
C LEU A 154 -2.56 8.55 -1.00
N LEU A 155 -3.50 8.49 -1.93
CA LEU A 155 -4.44 7.38 -2.05
C LEU A 155 -3.72 6.09 -2.44
N ASP A 156 -2.74 6.19 -3.35
CA ASP A 156 -1.95 5.05 -3.80
C ASP A 156 -1.07 4.48 -2.69
N CYS A 157 -0.55 5.31 -1.78
CA CYS A 157 0.08 4.85 -0.54
C CYS A 157 -0.87 4.00 0.32
N GLU A 158 -2.14 4.42 0.50
CA GLU A 158 -3.11 3.66 1.29
C GLU A 158 -3.48 2.33 0.62
N LEU A 159 -3.68 2.33 -0.69
CA LEU A 159 -3.94 1.12 -1.47
C LEU A 159 -2.73 0.18 -1.41
N LEU A 160 -1.52 0.72 -1.58
CA LEU A 160 -0.28 -0.05 -1.48
C LEU A 160 -0.11 -0.69 -0.11
N ARG A 161 -0.43 0.03 0.96
CA ARG A 161 -0.40 -0.53 2.32
C ARG A 161 -1.29 -1.76 2.44
N GLN A 162 -2.53 -1.66 1.98
CA GLN A 162 -3.48 -2.78 2.02
C GLN A 162 -3.01 -3.96 1.14
N VAL A 163 -2.50 -3.68 -0.05
CA VAL A 163 -1.89 -4.69 -0.93
C VAL A 163 -0.70 -5.34 -0.24
N TYR A 164 0.19 -4.55 0.35
CA TYR A 164 1.40 -5.05 1.00
C TYR A 164 1.08 -5.96 2.19
N ILE A 165 0.10 -5.62 3.02
CA ILE A 165 -0.39 -6.50 4.10
C ILE A 165 -0.81 -7.87 3.54
N ASN A 166 -1.55 -7.89 2.45
CA ASN A 166 -1.97 -9.14 1.80
C ASN A 166 -0.80 -9.90 1.13
N LEU A 167 0.23 -9.17 0.68
CA LEU A 167 1.42 -9.77 0.09
C LEU A 167 2.32 -10.43 1.15
N VAL A 168 2.49 -9.81 2.32
CA VAL A 168 3.39 -10.30 3.36
C VAL A 168 2.65 -11.09 4.44
N GLY A 169 1.34 -10.89 4.59
CA GLY A 169 0.51 -11.67 5.46
C GLY A 169 0.60 -13.14 5.02
N GLU A 170 1.06 -14.00 5.91
CA GLU A 170 0.78 -15.42 5.77
C GLU A 170 -0.75 -15.52 5.74
N LYS A 171 -1.32 -16.17 4.72
CA LYS A 171 -2.69 -16.65 4.85
C LYS A 171 -2.67 -17.49 6.11
N GLU A 172 -3.28 -16.99 7.19
CA GLU A 172 -3.71 -17.91 8.23
C GLU A 172 -4.42 -19.02 7.47
N PRO A 173 -4.01 -20.31 7.65
CA PRO A 173 -4.71 -21.40 7.02
C PRO A 173 -6.17 -21.17 7.42
N SER A 174 -7.03 -20.90 6.44
CA SER A 174 -8.45 -20.72 6.70
C SER A 174 -8.84 -21.95 7.51
N LEU A 175 -9.16 -21.76 8.79
CA LEU A 175 -9.77 -22.77 9.60
C LEU A 175 -11.08 -23.09 8.88
N GLN A 176 -11.00 -24.02 7.94
CA GLN A 176 -12.16 -24.71 7.46
C GLN A 176 -12.66 -25.47 8.70
N PHE A 177 -13.60 -24.87 9.39
CA PHE A 177 -14.48 -25.62 10.26
C PHE A 177 -15.23 -26.58 9.33
N LYS A 178 -14.59 -27.72 9.01
CA LYS A 178 -15.34 -28.89 8.61
C LYS A 178 -16.32 -29.07 9.76
N HIS A 179 -17.59 -28.99 9.44
CA HIS A 179 -18.66 -29.24 10.36
C HIS A 179 -18.22 -30.30 11.36
N CYS A 180 -17.87 -29.87 12.56
CA CYS A 180 -17.90 -30.74 13.70
C CYS A 180 -19.39 -31.00 13.89
N LEU A 181 -19.86 -32.11 13.31
CA LEU A 181 -21.11 -32.69 13.69
C LEU A 181 -20.99 -32.89 15.20
N LEU A 182 -21.60 -32.00 15.95
CA LEU A 182 -21.90 -32.24 17.34
C LEU A 182 -22.70 -33.55 17.34
N TYR A 183 -22.03 -34.62 17.73
CA TYR A 183 -22.65 -35.84 18.14
C TYR A 183 -23.41 -35.47 19.41
N THR A 184 -24.68 -35.03 19.26
CA THR A 184 -25.63 -35.08 20.35
C THR A 184 -25.90 -36.54 20.52
N SER A 185 -25.19 -37.18 21.45
CA SER A 185 -25.63 -38.47 21.99
C SER A 185 -26.99 -38.20 22.62
N ASP A 186 -28.00 -38.72 22.00
CA ASP A 186 -29.28 -38.97 22.68
C ASP A 186 -29.06 -39.95 23.81
N ALA A 187 -28.73 -39.40 24.98
CA ALA A 187 -28.79 -40.10 26.25
C ALA A 187 -30.05 -39.61 26.96
N ALA A 188 -31.15 -40.02 26.45
CA ALA A 188 -32.45 -39.90 27.14
C ALA A 188 -33.34 -41.02 26.65
N ASP A 189 -33.20 -42.18 27.24
CA ASP A 189 -34.31 -43.02 27.60
C ASP A 189 -33.80 -44.24 28.40
N GLU A 190 -33.53 -44.04 29.65
CA GLU A 190 -33.73 -45.13 30.61
C GLU A 190 -34.79 -44.66 31.59
N GLY A 191 -36.02 -44.92 31.25
CA GLY A 191 -37.18 -44.83 32.10
C GLY A 191 -37.05 -45.82 33.23
N LEU A 192 -36.69 -45.34 34.40
CA LEU A 192 -36.93 -46.05 35.66
C LEU A 192 -38.46 -46.08 35.89
N GLY A 193 -39.07 -47.15 35.50
CA GLY A 193 -40.43 -47.50 35.91
C GLY A 193 -40.49 -47.67 37.43
N VAL A 194 -41.09 -46.74 38.12
CA VAL A 194 -41.54 -46.94 39.50
C VAL A 194 -43.01 -47.33 39.43
N ASP A 195 -43.20 -48.63 39.58
CA ASP A 195 -44.49 -49.23 39.84
C ASP A 195 -44.96 -48.83 41.25
N LEU A 196 -45.96 -47.99 41.36
CA LEU A 196 -46.73 -47.77 42.57
C LEU A 196 -48.10 -48.38 42.42
N GLY A 197 -48.10 -49.69 42.69
CA GLY A 197 -49.34 -50.38 42.93
C GLY A 197 -50.09 -49.86 44.14
N GLY A 198 -51.39 -49.84 44.11
CA GLY A 198 -52.10 -49.74 45.34
C GLY A 198 -53.55 -49.18 45.23
N ARG A 199 -54.53 -50.07 44.95
CA ARG A 199 -55.78 -50.22 45.65
C ARG A 199 -56.80 -49.08 45.69
N ARG A 200 -57.89 -49.33 44.97
CA ARG A 200 -59.25 -49.54 45.48
C ARG A 200 -59.72 -48.54 46.55
N ILE A 201 -60.80 -47.87 46.29
CA ILE A 201 -62.18 -48.34 46.46
C ILE A 201 -63.02 -47.53 45.44
#